data_ee2eaf78b3691327fbd035e253f26fdd
#
_entry.id   ee2eaf78b3691327fbd035e253f26fdd
#
_cell.length_a   1.000
_cell.length_b   1.000
_cell.length_c   1.000
_cell.angle_alpha   90.00
_cell.angle_beta   90.00
_cell.angle_gamma   90.00
#
_symmetry.space_group_name_H-M   'P 1'
#
loop_
_entity.id
_entity.type
_entity.pdbx_description
1 polymer ?
#
loop_
_entity_poly.entity_id
_entity_poly.type
_entity_poly.pdbx_seq_one_letter_code
_entity_poly.pdbx_strand_id
1 'polypeptide(L)'
;MKKLTESLEKYLLAVYELSKDNQAVMVKDVASYLKIGGASTAEAIRTLTERGFLDYVPYGDIKLTDKGIVAVDIKIYRHETISNFLNKVLNIETEQAEKNASAIEYSMTEDVLKKFVHFISFMEQCSCKEPKWIKSCKHSLESGKVSEKCTACISTGSGCGNCCGK
;
A
#
# COMPACT_ATOMS: atom_id res chain seq x y z
N MET A 1 13.15 12.04 6.75
CA MET A 1 11.87 12.31 7.49
C MET A 1 11.59 11.12 8.40
N LYS A 2 11.25 11.32 9.71
CA LYS A 2 10.80 10.21 10.55
C LYS A 2 9.49 9.66 9.97
N LYS A 3 9.44 8.35 9.71
CA LYS A 3 8.24 7.61 9.28
C LYS A 3 7.09 7.91 10.26
N LEU A 4 5.88 8.09 9.75
CA LEU A 4 4.68 8.12 10.59
C LEU A 4 4.48 6.74 11.22
N THR A 5 3.95 6.72 12.44
CA THR A 5 3.51 5.47 13.05
C THR A 5 2.21 5.02 12.39
N GLU A 6 1.95 3.72 12.42
CA GLU A 6 0.69 3.15 11.89
C GLU A 6 -0.55 3.89 12.41
N SER A 7 -0.54 4.19 13.71
CA SER A 7 -1.64 4.93 14.33
C SER A 7 -1.82 6.31 13.69
N LEU A 8 -0.75 7.10 13.52
CA LEU A 8 -0.83 8.44 12.93
C LEU A 8 -1.23 8.40 11.44
N GLU A 9 -0.79 7.38 10.69
CA GLU A 9 -1.23 7.18 9.31
C GLU A 9 -2.74 6.94 9.22
N LYS A 10 -3.32 6.16 10.13
CA LYS A 10 -4.78 5.93 10.18
C LYS A 10 -5.56 7.23 10.38
N TYR A 11 -5.10 8.13 11.26
CA TYR A 11 -5.74 9.42 11.44
C TYR A 11 -5.61 10.32 10.20
N LEU A 12 -4.43 10.33 9.58
CA LEU A 12 -4.19 11.12 8.38
C LEU A 12 -5.09 10.65 7.21
N LEU A 13 -5.20 9.33 7.01
CA LEU A 13 -6.11 8.74 6.02
C LEU A 13 -7.57 9.04 6.33
N ALA A 14 -8.00 8.99 7.60
CA ALA A 14 -9.37 9.33 7.98
C ALA A 14 -9.71 10.78 7.65
N VAL A 15 -8.81 11.73 7.90
CA VAL A 15 -8.98 13.13 7.51
C VAL A 15 -9.11 13.25 5.99
N TYR A 16 -8.26 12.54 5.23
CA TYR A 16 -8.32 12.53 3.78
C TYR A 16 -9.66 12.00 3.26
N GLU A 17 -10.13 10.86 3.75
CA GLU A 17 -11.41 10.28 3.33
C GLU A 17 -12.59 11.21 3.63
N LEU A 18 -12.65 11.78 4.82
CA LEU A 18 -13.70 12.71 5.21
C LEU A 18 -13.66 14.03 4.42
N SER A 19 -12.47 14.45 3.96
CA SER A 19 -12.32 15.68 3.18
C SER A 19 -12.81 15.56 1.73
N LYS A 20 -13.01 14.35 1.20
CA LYS A 20 -13.51 14.12 -0.16
C LYS A 20 -14.92 14.69 -0.38
N ASP A 21 -15.72 14.74 0.65
CA ASP A 21 -17.10 15.22 0.58
C ASP A 21 -17.22 16.76 0.65
N ASN A 22 -16.09 17.49 0.56
CA ASN A 22 -16.01 18.96 0.65
C ASN A 22 -16.67 19.56 1.90
N GLN A 23 -16.81 18.79 2.97
CA GLN A 23 -17.31 19.27 4.26
C GLN A 23 -16.14 19.61 5.18
N ALA A 24 -16.39 20.57 6.10
CA ALA A 24 -15.42 20.88 7.14
C ALA A 24 -15.22 19.67 8.07
N VAL A 25 -14.03 19.12 8.09
CA VAL A 25 -13.69 17.95 8.91
C VAL A 25 -13.34 18.41 10.32
N MET A 26 -14.00 17.89 11.32
CA MET A 26 -13.73 18.20 12.73
C MET A 26 -13.20 16.98 13.47
N VAL A 27 -12.57 17.21 14.63
CA VAL A 27 -12.03 16.13 15.50
C VAL A 27 -13.09 15.07 15.83
N LYS A 28 -14.34 15.48 16.07
CA LYS A 28 -15.46 14.58 16.36
C LYS A 28 -15.78 13.64 15.20
N ASP A 29 -15.64 14.13 13.95
CA ASP A 29 -15.94 13.36 12.75
C ASP A 29 -14.88 12.27 12.55
N VAL A 30 -13.60 12.62 12.74
CA VAL A 30 -12.49 11.68 12.72
C VAL A 30 -12.61 10.64 13.84
N ALA A 31 -12.99 11.07 15.05
CA ALA A 31 -13.20 10.18 16.20
C ALA A 31 -14.31 9.16 15.91
N SER A 32 -15.43 9.64 15.35
CA SER A 32 -16.58 8.79 14.97
C SER A 32 -16.23 7.82 13.84
N TYR A 33 -15.53 8.29 12.80
CA TYR A 33 -15.10 7.48 11.67
C TYR A 33 -14.19 6.32 12.10
N LEU A 34 -13.21 6.61 12.95
CA LEU A 34 -12.26 5.61 13.47
C LEU A 34 -12.81 4.81 14.66
N LYS A 35 -13.96 5.19 15.22
CA LYS A 35 -14.53 4.62 16.46
C LYS A 35 -13.55 4.67 17.64
N ILE A 36 -12.87 5.82 17.79
CA ILE A 36 -11.83 6.06 18.83
C ILE A 36 -12.27 7.25 19.68
N GLY A 37 -11.77 7.32 20.93
CA GLY A 37 -12.09 8.41 21.86
C GLY A 37 -11.59 9.77 21.36
N GLY A 38 -12.39 10.83 21.61
CA GLY A 38 -12.10 12.19 21.15
C GLY A 38 -10.77 12.75 21.66
N ALA A 39 -10.38 12.43 22.90
CA ALA A 39 -9.12 12.90 23.47
C ALA A 39 -7.91 12.34 22.71
N SER A 40 -7.89 11.03 22.41
CA SER A 40 -6.83 10.38 21.62
C SER A 40 -6.78 10.91 20.21
N THR A 41 -7.96 11.19 19.61
CA THR A 41 -8.06 11.78 18.28
C THR A 41 -7.48 13.19 18.26
N ALA A 42 -7.84 14.04 19.24
CA ALA A 42 -7.31 15.40 19.33
C ALA A 42 -5.78 15.42 19.48
N GLU A 43 -5.21 14.52 20.28
CA GLU A 43 -3.77 14.39 20.45
C GLU A 43 -3.06 13.96 19.15
N ALA A 44 -3.63 12.99 18.42
CA ALA A 44 -3.10 12.57 17.13
C ALA A 44 -3.14 13.69 16.09
N ILE A 45 -4.26 14.42 15.99
CA ILE A 45 -4.42 15.60 15.10
C ILE A 45 -3.38 16.66 15.45
N ARG A 46 -3.18 16.98 16.74
CA ARG A 46 -2.17 17.93 17.19
C ARG A 46 -0.75 17.48 16.76
N THR A 47 -0.42 16.22 16.98
CA THR A 47 0.88 15.66 16.56
C THR A 47 1.09 15.74 15.05
N LEU A 48 0.06 15.46 14.25
CA LEU A 48 0.12 15.58 12.80
C LEU A 48 0.27 17.03 12.34
N THR A 49 -0.37 17.97 13.04
CA THR A 49 -0.24 19.42 12.80
C THR A 49 1.16 19.90 13.13
N GLU A 50 1.72 19.54 14.28
CA GLU A 50 3.11 19.87 14.67
C GLU A 50 4.15 19.31 13.68
N ARG A 51 3.85 18.17 13.06
CA ARG A 51 4.69 17.58 12.01
C ARG A 51 4.43 18.18 10.62
N GLY A 52 3.45 19.08 10.49
CA GLY A 52 3.10 19.79 9.26
C GLY A 52 2.38 18.94 8.21
N PHE A 53 1.68 17.88 8.59
CA PHE A 53 0.83 17.08 7.71
C PHE A 53 -0.62 17.61 7.66
N LEU A 54 -1.05 18.24 8.73
CA LEU A 54 -2.36 18.86 8.85
C LEU A 54 -2.21 20.33 9.19
N ASP A 55 -3.21 21.11 8.82
CA ASP A 55 -3.47 22.47 9.30
C ASP A 55 -4.74 22.41 10.18
N TYR A 56 -4.57 22.73 11.45
CA TYR A 56 -5.64 22.65 12.43
C TYR A 56 -5.44 23.68 13.55
N VAL A 57 -6.49 24.43 13.84
CA VAL A 57 -6.60 25.26 15.03
C VAL A 57 -7.71 24.72 15.94
N PRO A 58 -7.55 24.82 17.28
CA PRO A 58 -8.54 24.30 18.22
C PRO A 58 -9.96 24.80 17.88
N TYR A 59 -10.90 23.86 17.83
CA TYR A 59 -12.32 24.08 17.47
C TYR A 59 -12.58 24.48 16.01
N GLY A 60 -11.54 24.53 15.17
CA GLY A 60 -11.67 24.77 13.74
C GLY A 60 -11.74 23.49 12.91
N ASP A 61 -11.82 23.67 11.61
CA ASP A 61 -11.71 22.60 10.63
C ASP A 61 -10.28 22.07 10.50
N ILE A 62 -10.18 20.79 10.16
CA ILE A 62 -8.92 20.11 9.91
C ILE A 62 -8.73 20.05 8.40
N LYS A 63 -7.57 20.51 7.91
CA LYS A 63 -7.19 20.46 6.50
C LYS A 63 -5.89 19.72 6.31
N LEU A 64 -5.77 19.00 5.18
CA LEU A 64 -4.49 18.45 4.77
C LEU A 64 -3.61 19.58 4.22
N THR A 65 -2.33 19.56 4.58
CA THR A 65 -1.30 20.35 3.89
C THR A 65 -0.85 19.63 2.62
N ASP A 66 -0.11 20.29 1.73
CA ASP A 66 0.51 19.65 0.55
C ASP A 66 1.37 18.44 0.97
N LYS A 67 2.08 18.56 2.09
CA LYS A 67 2.85 17.47 2.67
C LYS A 67 1.97 16.31 3.14
N GLY A 68 0.80 16.63 3.70
CA GLY A 68 -0.21 15.65 4.10
C GLY A 68 -0.76 14.89 2.90
N ILE A 69 -1.14 15.59 1.84
CA ILE A 69 -1.65 15.02 0.60
C ILE A 69 -0.60 14.06 -0.01
N VAL A 70 0.64 14.53 -0.19
CA VAL A 70 1.73 13.68 -0.71
C VAL A 70 1.96 12.43 0.15
N ALA A 71 1.86 12.55 1.48
CA ALA A 71 2.02 11.40 2.36
C ALA A 71 0.89 10.37 2.21
N VAL A 72 -0.35 10.84 2.04
CA VAL A 72 -1.52 9.99 1.77
C VAL A 72 -1.40 9.30 0.41
N ASP A 73 -1.07 10.05 -0.65
CA ASP A 73 -0.92 9.49 -2.00
C ASP A 73 0.14 8.39 -2.04
N ILE A 74 1.30 8.62 -1.40
CA ILE A 74 2.35 7.61 -1.28
C ILE A 74 1.84 6.37 -0.54
N LYS A 75 1.07 6.55 0.52
CA LYS A 75 0.53 5.44 1.31
C LYS A 75 -0.47 4.62 0.50
N ILE A 76 -1.41 5.28 -0.17
CA ILE A 76 -2.41 4.62 -1.04
C ILE A 76 -1.70 3.85 -2.15
N TYR A 77 -0.79 4.50 -2.87
CA TYR A 77 -0.04 3.87 -3.96
C TYR A 77 0.71 2.61 -3.53
N ARG A 78 1.39 2.64 -2.38
CA ARG A 78 2.11 1.48 -1.84
C ARG A 78 1.16 0.35 -1.51
N HIS A 79 0.10 0.66 -0.81
CA HIS A 79 -0.90 -0.31 -0.39
C HIS A 79 -1.54 -1.00 -1.59
N GLU A 80 -2.03 -0.22 -2.55
CA GLU A 80 -2.64 -0.75 -3.78
C GLU A 80 -1.67 -1.59 -4.59
N THR A 81 -0.41 -1.16 -4.74
CA THR A 81 0.62 -1.91 -5.46
C THR A 81 0.84 -3.28 -4.82
N ILE A 82 0.99 -3.33 -3.50
CA ILE A 82 1.23 -4.60 -2.79
C ILE A 82 -0.02 -5.47 -2.81
N SER A 83 -1.19 -4.91 -2.51
CA SER A 83 -2.46 -5.65 -2.51
C SER A 83 -2.76 -6.24 -3.89
N ASN A 84 -2.61 -5.45 -4.95
CA ASN A 84 -2.76 -5.91 -6.34
C ASN A 84 -1.80 -7.05 -6.69
N PHE A 85 -0.53 -6.94 -6.28
CA PHE A 85 0.44 -8.01 -6.49
C PHE A 85 0.00 -9.31 -5.79
N LEU A 86 -0.37 -9.23 -4.51
CA LEU A 86 -0.83 -10.38 -3.75
C LEU A 86 -2.07 -11.04 -4.39
N ASN A 87 -3.01 -10.22 -4.83
CA ASN A 87 -4.25 -10.70 -5.44
C ASN A 87 -4.02 -11.23 -6.87
N LYS A 88 -3.46 -10.39 -7.76
CA LYS A 88 -3.38 -10.71 -9.20
C LYS A 88 -2.28 -11.72 -9.54
N VAL A 89 -1.14 -11.68 -8.84
CA VAL A 89 0.01 -12.56 -9.13
C VAL A 89 -0.03 -13.81 -8.27
N LEU A 90 -0.25 -13.67 -6.96
CA LEU A 90 -0.24 -14.80 -6.03
C LEU A 90 -1.62 -15.43 -5.84
N ASN A 91 -2.67 -14.92 -6.49
CA ASN A 91 -4.04 -15.41 -6.41
C ASN A 91 -4.60 -15.45 -4.97
N ILE A 92 -4.17 -14.51 -4.13
CA ILE A 92 -4.66 -14.38 -2.77
C ILE A 92 -6.02 -13.66 -2.82
N GLU A 93 -6.96 -14.13 -2.02
CA GLU A 93 -8.29 -13.53 -1.89
C GLU A 93 -8.18 -12.06 -1.46
N THR A 94 -9.06 -11.19 -1.98
CA THR A 94 -8.94 -9.72 -1.87
C THR A 94 -8.83 -9.25 -0.42
N GLU A 95 -9.69 -9.74 0.48
CA GLU A 95 -9.66 -9.34 1.89
C GLU A 95 -8.34 -9.73 2.56
N GLN A 96 -7.84 -10.92 2.26
CA GLN A 96 -6.53 -11.37 2.74
C GLN A 96 -5.38 -10.56 2.14
N ALA A 97 -5.46 -10.20 0.86
CA ALA A 97 -4.46 -9.38 0.17
C ALA A 97 -4.36 -8.00 0.82
N GLU A 98 -5.48 -7.31 1.07
CA GLU A 98 -5.57 -6.02 1.76
C GLU A 98 -4.93 -6.07 3.16
N LYS A 99 -5.32 -7.05 3.96
CA LYS A 99 -4.80 -7.24 5.31
C LYS A 99 -3.29 -7.51 5.31
N ASN A 100 -2.81 -8.37 4.42
CA ASN A 100 -1.39 -8.70 4.33
C ASN A 100 -0.57 -7.56 3.74
N ALA A 101 -1.11 -6.78 2.79
CA ALA A 101 -0.45 -5.59 2.27
C ALA A 101 -0.13 -4.61 3.41
N SER A 102 -1.10 -4.33 4.28
CA SER A 102 -0.88 -3.49 5.47
C SER A 102 0.23 -4.04 6.37
N ALA A 103 0.21 -5.34 6.68
CA ALA A 103 1.24 -5.96 7.52
C ALA A 103 2.64 -5.87 6.91
N ILE A 104 2.78 -6.10 5.60
CA ILE A 104 4.04 -5.98 4.86
C ILE A 104 4.58 -4.55 4.94
N GLU A 105 3.74 -3.54 4.70
CA GLU A 105 4.15 -2.13 4.76
C GLU A 105 4.71 -1.72 6.12
N TYR A 106 4.16 -2.25 7.21
CA TYR A 106 4.62 -1.90 8.56
C TYR A 106 5.84 -2.69 9.00
N SER A 107 5.99 -3.94 8.56
CA SER A 107 7.13 -4.79 8.92
C SER A 107 8.42 -4.46 8.19
N MET A 108 8.33 -3.85 7.00
CA MET A 108 9.50 -3.50 6.19
C MET A 108 10.10 -2.14 6.59
N THR A 109 11.42 -2.03 6.52
CA THR A 109 12.09 -0.72 6.56
C THR A 109 11.77 0.08 5.32
N GLU A 110 11.83 1.42 5.40
CA GLU A 110 11.47 2.32 4.29
C GLU A 110 12.24 2.02 2.99
N ASP A 111 13.54 1.71 3.09
CA ASP A 111 14.36 1.43 1.93
C ASP A 111 14.02 0.10 1.27
N VAL A 112 13.71 -0.92 2.05
CA VAL A 112 13.27 -2.23 1.55
C VAL A 112 11.90 -2.09 0.90
N LEU A 113 10.97 -1.39 1.56
CA LEU A 113 9.63 -1.16 1.03
C LEU A 113 9.66 -0.42 -0.32
N LYS A 114 10.45 0.65 -0.44
CA LYS A 114 10.62 1.37 -1.71
C LYS A 114 11.10 0.46 -2.83
N LYS A 115 12.11 -0.36 -2.58
CA LYS A 115 12.64 -1.30 -3.57
C LYS A 115 11.63 -2.38 -3.93
N PHE A 116 10.88 -2.87 -2.96
CA PHE A 116 9.84 -3.87 -3.16
C PHE A 116 8.69 -3.33 -4.02
N VAL A 117 8.16 -2.16 -3.69
CA VAL A 117 7.12 -1.49 -4.49
C VAL A 117 7.62 -1.17 -5.90
N HIS A 118 8.86 -0.67 -6.03
CA HIS A 118 9.45 -0.41 -7.34
C HIS A 118 9.58 -1.70 -8.18
N PHE A 119 9.99 -2.81 -7.59
CA PHE A 119 10.05 -4.10 -8.26
C PHE A 119 8.68 -4.57 -8.75
N ILE A 120 7.65 -4.47 -7.91
CA ILE A 120 6.27 -4.84 -8.29
C ILE A 120 5.79 -3.96 -9.45
N SER A 121 5.96 -2.64 -9.35
CA SER A 121 5.57 -1.69 -10.41
C SER A 121 6.30 -1.94 -11.71
N PHE A 122 7.60 -2.28 -11.67
CA PHE A 122 8.36 -2.68 -12.84
C PHE A 122 7.78 -3.94 -13.50
N MET A 123 7.38 -4.92 -12.69
CA MET A 123 6.76 -6.15 -13.17
C MET A 123 5.41 -5.89 -13.86
N GLU A 124 4.61 -4.97 -13.32
CA GLU A 124 3.30 -4.59 -13.90
C GLU A 124 3.44 -3.80 -15.20
N GLN A 125 4.49 -2.99 -15.34
CA GLN A 125 4.76 -2.20 -16.54
C GLN A 125 5.37 -3.02 -17.68
N CYS A 126 5.82 -4.24 -17.43
CA CYS A 126 6.32 -5.13 -18.46
C CYS A 126 5.23 -5.36 -19.52
N SER A 127 5.52 -4.98 -20.78
CA SER A 127 4.56 -4.88 -21.91
C SER A 127 3.80 -6.15 -22.27
N CYS A 128 4.09 -7.26 -21.65
CA CYS A 128 3.38 -8.52 -21.81
C CYS A 128 2.12 -8.51 -20.95
N LYS A 129 0.95 -8.33 -21.55
CA LYS A 129 -0.36 -8.30 -20.85
C LYS A 129 -0.59 -9.45 -19.87
N GLU A 130 0.06 -10.59 -20.05
CA GLU A 130 0.20 -11.70 -19.10
C GLU A 130 1.50 -12.45 -19.39
N PRO A 131 2.61 -12.13 -18.71
CA PRO A 131 3.84 -12.86 -18.86
C PRO A 131 3.62 -14.36 -18.60
N LYS A 132 4.17 -15.22 -19.45
CA LYS A 132 4.00 -16.69 -19.34
C LYS A 132 4.41 -17.22 -17.95
N TRP A 133 5.37 -16.56 -17.31
CA TRP A 133 5.81 -16.92 -15.96
C TRP A 133 4.74 -16.70 -14.89
N ILE A 134 3.85 -15.70 -15.03
CA ILE A 134 2.73 -15.48 -14.08
C ILE A 134 1.77 -16.67 -14.16
N LYS A 135 1.43 -17.13 -15.36
CA LYS A 135 0.58 -18.32 -15.54
C LYS A 135 1.22 -19.57 -14.94
N SER A 136 2.52 -19.74 -15.14
CA SER A 136 3.27 -20.85 -14.56
C SER A 136 3.36 -20.75 -13.04
N CYS A 137 3.52 -19.54 -12.50
CA CYS A 137 3.52 -19.29 -11.06
C CYS A 137 2.16 -19.63 -10.43
N LYS A 138 1.04 -19.14 -11.00
CA LYS A 138 -0.31 -19.46 -10.54
C LYS A 138 -0.58 -20.96 -10.55
N HIS A 139 -0.26 -21.61 -11.65
CA HIS A 139 -0.40 -23.08 -11.76
C HIS A 139 0.45 -23.83 -10.72
N SER A 140 1.67 -23.36 -10.46
CA SER A 140 2.55 -23.94 -9.43
C SER A 140 2.00 -23.76 -8.03
N LEU A 141 1.41 -22.59 -7.72
CA LEU A 141 0.77 -22.30 -6.43
C LEU A 141 -0.46 -23.19 -6.19
N GLU A 142 -1.27 -23.44 -7.24
CA GLU A 142 -2.46 -24.27 -7.15
C GLU A 142 -2.14 -25.78 -7.09
N SER A 143 -1.17 -26.24 -7.88
CA SER A 143 -0.82 -27.65 -8.01
C SER A 143 0.23 -28.14 -7.00
N GLY A 144 0.92 -27.21 -6.34
CA GLY A 144 2.08 -27.52 -5.48
C GLY A 144 3.34 -28.01 -6.25
N LYS A 145 3.31 -27.98 -7.58
CA LYS A 145 4.41 -28.49 -8.44
C LYS A 145 4.97 -27.39 -9.32
N VAL A 146 6.29 -27.21 -9.29
CA VAL A 146 6.97 -26.32 -10.24
C VAL A 146 7.00 -27.01 -11.60
N SER A 147 6.62 -26.28 -12.66
CA SER A 147 6.61 -26.84 -14.02
C SER A 147 8.04 -27.29 -14.42
N GLU A 148 8.16 -28.44 -15.08
CA GLU A 148 9.46 -28.99 -15.55
C GLU A 148 10.22 -28.00 -16.43
N LYS A 149 9.53 -27.18 -17.21
CA LYS A 149 10.12 -26.11 -18.04
C LYS A 149 10.76 -25.01 -17.19
N CYS A 150 10.18 -24.66 -16.04
CA CYS A 150 10.77 -23.71 -15.11
C CYS A 150 11.98 -24.29 -14.38
N THR A 151 11.91 -25.58 -14.03
CA THR A 151 13.04 -26.29 -13.40
C THR A 151 14.26 -26.35 -14.32
N ALA A 152 14.07 -26.56 -15.62
CA ALA A 152 15.13 -26.55 -16.62
C ALA A 152 15.78 -25.16 -16.76
N CYS A 153 15.00 -24.08 -16.72
CA CYS A 153 15.53 -22.69 -16.75
C CYS A 153 16.38 -22.36 -15.52
N ILE A 154 15.99 -22.83 -14.35
CA ILE A 154 16.73 -22.63 -13.10
C ILE A 154 18.05 -23.40 -13.10
N SER A 155 18.03 -24.64 -13.60
CA SER A 155 19.22 -25.52 -13.59
C SER A 155 20.28 -25.15 -14.62
N THR A 156 19.91 -24.53 -15.74
CA THR A 156 20.83 -24.20 -16.84
C THR A 156 21.36 -22.76 -16.79
N GLY A 157 20.85 -21.92 -15.93
CA GLY A 157 21.22 -20.48 -15.88
C GLY A 157 20.95 -19.72 -17.18
N SER A 158 20.39 -20.39 -18.18
CA SER A 158 19.99 -19.81 -19.44
C SER A 158 18.67 -19.07 -19.20
N GLY A 159 18.73 -17.74 -19.18
CA GLY A 159 17.53 -16.89 -19.06
C GLY A 159 16.46 -17.39 -20.02
N CYS A 160 15.19 -17.40 -19.56
CA CYS A 160 14.05 -17.74 -20.38
C CYS A 160 13.95 -16.77 -21.58
N GLY A 161 14.72 -17.00 -22.62
CA GLY A 161 14.68 -16.21 -23.87
C GLY A 161 13.33 -16.22 -24.57
N ASN A 162 12.34 -16.90 -24.02
CA ASN A 162 10.99 -17.04 -24.55
C ASN A 162 9.87 -16.71 -23.53
N CYS A 163 10.19 -16.12 -22.38
CA CYS A 163 9.18 -15.74 -21.38
C CYS A 163 8.39 -14.51 -21.81
N CYS A 164 8.98 -13.63 -22.63
CA CYS A 164 8.31 -12.55 -23.33
C CYS A 164 8.25 -12.96 -24.81
N GLY A 165 7.22 -13.71 -25.19
CA GLY A 165 7.07 -14.16 -26.56
C GLY A 165 7.16 -13.00 -27.56
N LYS A 166 8.04 -13.15 -28.58
CA LYS A 166 7.88 -12.45 -29.85
C LYS A 166 6.60 -12.92 -30.52
#